data_8a38e532e157f15811e52da00e4c352f
#
_entry.id   8a38e532e157f15811e52da00e4c352f
#
_cell.length_a   1.000
_cell.length_b   1.000
_cell.length_c   1.000
_cell.angle_alpha   90.00
_cell.angle_beta   90.00
_cell.angle_gamma   90.00
#
_symmetry.space_group_name_H-M   'P 1'
#
loop_
_entity.id
_entity.type
_entity.pdbx_description
1 polymer ?
#
loop_
_entity_poly.entity_id
_entity_poly.type
_entity_poly.pdbx_seq_one_letter_code
_entity_poly.pdbx_strand_id
1 'polypeptide(L)'
;MMSLFAIPFPAIVPFAISFGPIAVRWYALAYIGGLLLGWWYARRLVENVALWGVVKRPSVDDLDDLLVYCAFGVVLGGRLGEVLFYNSAYYWANPGEILKTWNGGMSFHGGLIGAALAVMLFSWRKGLNTLAIFDLCSTVVPIGLLFGRIANFINGELWGRETDVAWGVVFPEAGP
;
A
#
# COMPACT_ATOMS: atom_id res chain seq x y z
N MET A 1 28.11 10.95 -17.91
CA MET A 1 28.81 9.89 -18.68
C MET A 1 27.99 8.62 -18.44
N MET A 2 27.17 8.17 -19.42
CA MET A 2 26.39 6.93 -19.26
C MET A 2 27.37 5.76 -19.08
N SER A 3 27.19 4.98 -18.03
CA SER A 3 27.95 3.74 -17.83
C SER A 3 27.72 2.82 -19.03
N LEU A 4 28.80 2.32 -19.63
CA LEU A 4 28.74 1.37 -20.75
C LEU A 4 27.99 0.05 -20.44
N PHE A 5 27.63 -0.16 -19.20
CA PHE A 5 26.98 -1.37 -18.68
C PHE A 5 25.60 -1.11 -18.08
N ALA A 6 25.07 0.10 -18.18
CA ALA A 6 23.74 0.40 -17.66
C ALA A 6 22.65 -0.42 -18.38
N ILE A 7 21.71 -0.97 -17.63
CA ILE A 7 20.64 -1.81 -18.16
C ILE A 7 19.54 -0.90 -18.74
N PRO A 8 19.18 -1.03 -20.02
CA PRO A 8 18.08 -0.26 -20.58
C PRO A 8 16.77 -0.66 -19.88
N PHE A 9 15.91 0.34 -19.59
CA PHE A 9 14.57 0.06 -19.08
C PHE A 9 13.79 -0.77 -20.10
N PRO A 10 13.17 -1.90 -19.68
CA PRO A 10 12.38 -2.71 -20.59
C PRO A 10 11.16 -1.92 -21.08
N ALA A 11 10.87 -1.98 -22.38
CA ALA A 11 9.70 -1.34 -22.97
C ALA A 11 8.42 -2.09 -22.54
N ILE A 12 7.94 -1.83 -21.33
CA ILE A 12 6.74 -2.44 -20.78
C ILE A 12 5.58 -1.47 -21.00
N VAL A 13 4.52 -1.97 -21.64
CA VAL A 13 3.27 -1.22 -21.76
C VAL A 13 2.57 -1.20 -20.40
N PRO A 14 2.14 -0.04 -19.87
CA PRO A 14 1.55 0.06 -18.52
C PRO A 14 0.18 -0.62 -18.38
N PHE A 15 -0.35 -1.17 -19.47
CA PHE A 15 -1.62 -1.89 -19.51
C PHE A 15 -1.38 -3.38 -19.68
N ALA A 16 -1.97 -4.21 -18.80
CA ALA A 16 -1.92 -5.66 -18.92
C ALA A 16 -2.88 -6.16 -20.02
N ILE A 17 -4.06 -5.57 -20.11
CA ILE A 17 -5.10 -5.91 -21.06
C ILE A 17 -5.88 -4.64 -21.42
N SER A 18 -6.21 -4.45 -22.69
CA SER A 18 -7.09 -3.36 -23.15
C SER A 18 -8.18 -3.89 -24.05
N PHE A 19 -9.44 -3.60 -23.73
CA PHE A 19 -10.62 -3.89 -24.54
C PHE A 19 -11.40 -2.58 -24.77
N GLY A 20 -11.20 -1.97 -25.92
CA GLY A 20 -11.84 -0.68 -26.22
C GLY A 20 -11.54 0.40 -25.16
N PRO A 21 -12.57 0.99 -24.52
CA PRO A 21 -12.36 2.03 -23.51
C PRO A 21 -11.90 1.50 -22.14
N ILE A 22 -11.90 0.17 -21.92
CA ILE A 22 -11.52 -0.43 -20.65
C ILE A 22 -10.08 -0.92 -20.75
N ALA A 23 -9.21 -0.34 -19.93
CA ALA A 23 -7.82 -0.76 -19.82
C ALA A 23 -7.50 -1.18 -18.39
N VAL A 24 -7.04 -2.42 -18.21
CA VAL A 24 -6.57 -2.95 -16.94
C VAL A 24 -5.08 -2.65 -16.81
N ARG A 25 -4.71 -1.82 -15.86
CA ARG A 25 -3.32 -1.45 -15.60
C ARG A 25 -2.63 -2.53 -14.75
N TRP A 26 -1.35 -2.76 -14.99
CA TRP A 26 -0.52 -3.62 -14.14
C TRP A 26 -0.57 -3.21 -12.67
N TYR A 27 -0.68 -1.91 -12.42
CA TYR A 27 -0.81 -1.35 -11.07
C TYR A 27 -2.02 -1.91 -10.32
N ALA A 28 -3.18 -1.96 -10.96
CA ALA A 28 -4.39 -2.54 -10.37
C ALA A 28 -4.24 -4.04 -10.07
N LEU A 29 -3.63 -4.79 -11.00
CA LEU A 29 -3.36 -6.22 -10.79
C LEU A 29 -2.36 -6.46 -9.66
N ALA A 30 -1.32 -5.64 -9.55
CA ALA A 30 -0.35 -5.71 -8.48
C ALA A 30 -1.00 -5.46 -7.11
N TYR A 31 -1.87 -4.46 -6.99
CA TYR A 31 -2.63 -4.22 -5.76
C TYR A 31 -3.53 -5.39 -5.38
N ILE A 32 -4.32 -5.89 -6.34
CA ILE A 32 -5.20 -7.03 -6.10
C ILE A 32 -4.38 -8.27 -5.72
N GLY A 33 -3.30 -8.55 -6.46
CA GLY A 33 -2.42 -9.69 -6.18
C GLY A 33 -1.76 -9.59 -4.81
N GLY A 34 -1.23 -8.42 -4.45
CA GLY A 34 -0.65 -8.16 -3.14
C GLY A 34 -1.64 -8.32 -2.00
N LEU A 35 -2.87 -7.80 -2.18
CA LEU A 35 -3.94 -7.91 -1.20
C LEU A 35 -4.39 -9.37 -0.99
N LEU A 36 -4.67 -10.08 -2.09
CA LEU A 36 -5.12 -11.48 -2.02
C LEU A 36 -4.05 -12.41 -1.43
N LEU A 37 -2.78 -12.23 -1.85
CA LEU A 37 -1.68 -13.03 -1.33
C LEU A 37 -1.38 -12.69 0.12
N GLY A 38 -1.44 -11.41 0.49
CA GLY A 38 -1.31 -10.96 1.87
C GLY A 38 -2.41 -11.52 2.77
N TRP A 39 -3.67 -11.45 2.31
CA TRP A 39 -4.80 -12.03 3.03
C TRP A 39 -4.69 -13.56 3.18
N TRP A 40 -4.34 -14.26 2.10
CA TRP A 40 -4.09 -15.70 2.14
C TRP A 40 -2.98 -16.06 3.14
N TYR A 41 -1.89 -15.31 3.14
CA TYR A 41 -0.78 -15.55 4.07
C TYR A 41 -1.17 -15.25 5.53
N ALA A 42 -1.88 -14.14 5.77
CA ALA A 42 -2.43 -13.82 7.09
C ALA A 42 -3.31 -14.95 7.62
N ARG A 43 -4.17 -15.51 6.76
CA ARG A 43 -5.01 -16.65 7.09
C ARG A 43 -4.20 -17.87 7.53
N ARG A 44 -3.12 -18.18 6.81
CA ARG A 44 -2.19 -19.28 7.19
C ARG A 44 -1.52 -19.06 8.54
N LEU A 45 -1.14 -17.81 8.84
CA LEU A 45 -0.56 -17.45 10.14
C LEU A 45 -1.58 -17.58 11.27
N VAL A 46 -2.81 -17.15 11.02
CA VAL A 46 -3.92 -17.28 12.00
C VAL A 46 -4.30 -18.73 12.23
N GLU A 47 -4.34 -19.57 11.21
CA GLU A 47 -4.66 -20.99 11.33
C GLU A 47 -3.58 -21.80 12.10
N ASN A 48 -2.34 -21.32 12.11
CA ASN A 48 -1.26 -21.99 12.83
C ASN A 48 -1.26 -21.64 14.32
N VAL A 49 -1.93 -22.48 15.10
CA VAL A 49 -2.10 -22.30 16.55
C VAL A 49 -0.76 -22.14 17.30
N ALA A 50 0.28 -22.84 16.85
CA ALA A 50 1.58 -22.82 17.53
C ALA A 50 2.25 -21.44 17.55
N LEU A 51 1.93 -20.57 16.59
CA LEU A 51 2.49 -19.20 16.52
C LEU A 51 1.91 -18.27 17.58
N TRP A 52 0.72 -18.59 18.14
CA TRP A 52 0.00 -17.68 19.03
C TRP A 52 0.28 -17.95 20.53
N GLY A 53 0.86 -19.10 20.86
CA GLY A 53 1.22 -19.45 22.25
C GLY A 53 0.04 -19.24 23.22
N VAL A 54 0.25 -18.35 24.20
CA VAL A 54 -0.78 -18.00 25.21
C VAL A 54 -1.66 -16.79 24.80
N VAL A 55 -1.33 -16.16 23.66
CA VAL A 55 -2.06 -14.99 23.18
C VAL A 55 -3.35 -15.43 22.49
N LYS A 56 -4.46 -14.74 22.80
CA LYS A 56 -5.73 -14.99 22.12
C LYS A 56 -5.59 -14.76 20.62
N ARG A 57 -5.77 -15.83 19.87
CA ARG A 57 -5.72 -15.84 18.40
C ARG A 57 -6.99 -15.22 17.81
N PRO A 58 -6.89 -14.35 16.78
CA PRO A 58 -8.05 -13.93 15.99
C PRO A 58 -8.66 -15.14 15.25
N SER A 59 -9.93 -15.08 14.92
CA SER A 59 -10.54 -16.01 13.97
C SER A 59 -10.19 -15.65 12.53
N VAL A 60 -10.50 -16.53 11.59
CA VAL A 60 -10.32 -16.21 10.16
C VAL A 60 -11.27 -15.08 9.73
N ASP A 61 -12.51 -15.06 10.26
CA ASP A 61 -13.48 -14.01 9.98
C ASP A 61 -13.03 -12.64 10.53
N ASP A 62 -12.25 -12.65 11.62
CA ASP A 62 -11.65 -11.42 12.15
C ASP A 62 -10.64 -10.79 11.19
N LEU A 63 -10.05 -11.55 10.27
CA LEU A 63 -9.16 -11.00 9.23
C LEU A 63 -9.93 -10.15 8.22
N ASP A 64 -11.13 -10.55 7.85
CA ASP A 64 -11.97 -9.80 6.92
C ASP A 64 -12.40 -8.47 7.57
N ASP A 65 -12.79 -8.53 8.85
CA ASP A 65 -13.07 -7.33 9.64
C ASP A 65 -11.84 -6.43 9.74
N LEU A 66 -10.66 -6.99 10.06
CA LEU A 66 -9.40 -6.24 10.15
C LEU A 66 -9.06 -5.52 8.84
N LEU A 67 -9.27 -6.19 7.70
CA LEU A 67 -9.06 -5.61 6.39
C LEU A 67 -9.95 -4.38 6.18
N VAL A 68 -11.24 -4.49 6.53
CA VAL A 68 -12.19 -3.37 6.44
C VAL A 68 -11.78 -2.22 7.36
N TYR A 69 -11.40 -2.51 8.61
CA TYR A 69 -10.90 -1.48 9.54
C TYR A 69 -9.67 -0.77 8.98
N CYS A 70 -8.69 -1.52 8.47
CA CYS A 70 -7.48 -0.96 7.88
C CYS A 70 -7.79 -0.12 6.63
N ALA A 71 -8.68 -0.58 5.75
CA ALA A 71 -9.09 0.16 4.56
C ALA A 71 -9.69 1.52 4.92
N PHE A 72 -10.64 1.56 5.86
CA PHE A 72 -11.18 2.82 6.37
C PHE A 72 -10.12 3.67 7.06
N GLY A 73 -9.25 3.06 7.87
CA GLY A 73 -8.16 3.75 8.55
C GLY A 73 -7.22 4.45 7.56
N VAL A 74 -6.80 3.75 6.51
CA VAL A 74 -5.92 4.30 5.46
C VAL A 74 -6.61 5.44 4.71
N VAL A 75 -7.87 5.27 4.29
CA VAL A 75 -8.58 6.28 3.50
C VAL A 75 -8.86 7.52 4.34
N LEU A 76 -9.41 7.35 5.52
CA LEU A 76 -9.75 8.47 6.41
C LEU A 76 -8.47 9.16 6.91
N GLY A 77 -7.50 8.40 7.37
CA GLY A 77 -6.23 8.93 7.85
C GLY A 77 -5.45 9.63 6.73
N GLY A 78 -5.37 9.02 5.56
CA GLY A 78 -4.70 9.62 4.40
C GLY A 78 -5.35 10.95 3.99
N ARG A 79 -6.68 11.01 3.97
CA ARG A 79 -7.40 12.24 3.64
C ARG A 79 -7.26 13.30 4.72
N LEU A 80 -7.43 12.93 5.99
CA LEU A 80 -7.24 13.87 7.09
C LEU A 80 -5.80 14.40 7.16
N GLY A 81 -4.81 13.54 6.93
CA GLY A 81 -3.42 13.96 6.87
C GLY A 81 -3.15 14.97 5.76
N GLU A 82 -3.74 14.79 4.58
CA GLU A 82 -3.66 15.74 3.47
C GLU A 82 -4.31 17.07 3.83
N VAL A 83 -5.52 17.02 4.36
CA VAL A 83 -6.30 18.20 4.73
C VAL A 83 -5.62 19.02 5.84
N LEU A 84 -5.07 18.36 6.85
CA LEU A 84 -4.54 19.04 8.03
C LEU A 84 -3.09 19.51 7.88
N PHE A 85 -2.27 18.75 7.15
CA PHE A 85 -0.81 18.97 7.15
C PHE A 85 -0.24 19.44 5.81
N TYR A 86 -0.83 19.03 4.68
CA TYR A 86 -0.24 19.34 3.38
C TYR A 86 -0.92 20.51 2.68
N ASN A 87 -2.25 20.57 2.66
CA ASN A 87 -3.01 21.58 1.93
C ASN A 87 -4.11 22.23 2.77
N SER A 88 -3.85 22.50 4.06
CA SER A 88 -4.84 23.00 5.01
C SER A 88 -5.53 24.30 4.53
N ALA A 89 -4.78 25.27 4.05
CA ALA A 89 -5.36 26.54 3.58
C ALA A 89 -6.36 26.35 2.46
N TYR A 90 -6.07 25.46 1.50
CA TYR A 90 -6.98 25.14 0.40
C TYR A 90 -8.28 24.51 0.90
N TYR A 91 -8.20 23.52 1.78
CA TYR A 91 -9.38 22.81 2.27
C TYR A 91 -10.22 23.63 3.25
N TRP A 92 -9.62 24.55 3.99
CA TRP A 92 -10.38 25.52 4.80
C TRP A 92 -11.19 26.50 3.92
N ALA A 93 -10.64 26.90 2.77
CA ALA A 93 -11.34 27.73 1.81
C ALA A 93 -12.40 26.94 0.99
N ASN A 94 -12.23 25.63 0.84
CA ASN A 94 -13.07 24.76 0.01
C ASN A 94 -13.48 23.48 0.76
N PRO A 95 -14.31 23.55 1.83
CA PRO A 95 -14.59 22.39 2.70
C PRO A 95 -15.31 21.24 1.98
N GLY A 96 -16.05 21.53 0.91
CA GLY A 96 -16.69 20.49 0.07
C GLY A 96 -15.70 19.60 -0.67
N GLU A 97 -14.45 20.05 -0.87
CA GLU A 97 -13.42 19.25 -1.52
C GLU A 97 -12.86 18.17 -0.58
N ILE A 98 -13.03 18.28 0.75
CA ILE A 98 -12.55 17.31 1.74
C ILE A 98 -13.09 15.90 1.45
N LEU A 99 -14.31 15.78 1.01
CA LEU A 99 -14.96 14.49 0.74
C LEU A 99 -14.61 13.90 -0.64
N LYS A 100 -14.07 14.71 -1.55
CA LYS A 100 -13.77 14.29 -2.93
C LYS A 100 -12.41 13.58 -3.03
N THR A 101 -12.32 12.39 -2.44
CA THR A 101 -11.08 11.57 -2.44
C THR A 101 -10.66 11.12 -3.84
N TRP A 102 -11.59 11.07 -4.78
CA TRP A 102 -11.33 10.71 -6.19
C TRP A 102 -10.55 11.76 -6.98
N ASN A 103 -10.45 13.00 -6.47
CA ASN A 103 -9.60 14.04 -7.05
C ASN A 103 -8.13 13.93 -6.63
N GLY A 104 -7.77 12.88 -5.87
CA GLY A 104 -6.43 12.71 -5.32
C GLY A 104 -6.26 13.45 -3.98
N GLY A 105 -5.01 13.67 -3.58
CA GLY A 105 -4.66 14.32 -2.31
C GLY A 105 -4.82 13.38 -1.13
N MET A 106 -3.83 12.48 -0.97
CA MET A 106 -3.76 11.51 0.12
C MET A 106 -2.37 11.53 0.76
N SER A 107 -2.31 11.71 2.06
CA SER A 107 -1.08 11.68 2.84
C SER A 107 -0.67 10.25 3.17
N PHE A 108 0.55 9.86 2.82
CA PHE A 108 1.11 8.57 3.24
C PHE A 108 1.19 8.44 4.77
N HIS A 109 1.70 9.47 5.45
CA HIS A 109 1.83 9.45 6.91
C HIS A 109 0.46 9.40 7.59
N GLY A 110 -0.52 10.16 7.06
CA GLY A 110 -1.89 10.11 7.55
C GLY A 110 -2.50 8.72 7.39
N GLY A 111 -2.30 8.08 6.23
CA GLY A 111 -2.75 6.71 5.97
C GLY A 111 -2.12 5.69 6.92
N LEU A 112 -0.82 5.80 7.17
CA LEU A 112 -0.10 4.92 8.10
C LEU A 112 -0.62 5.07 9.54
N ILE A 113 -0.79 6.30 10.02
CA ILE A 113 -1.37 6.57 11.35
C ILE A 113 -2.80 6.04 11.42
N GLY A 114 -3.61 6.29 10.39
CA GLY A 114 -4.97 5.81 10.32
C GLY A 114 -5.07 4.28 10.35
N ALA A 115 -4.20 3.58 9.63
CA ALA A 115 -4.11 2.11 9.71
C ALA A 115 -3.72 1.63 11.11
N ALA A 116 -2.74 2.27 11.75
CA ALA A 116 -2.33 1.93 13.10
C ALA A 116 -3.48 2.12 14.11
N LEU A 117 -4.19 3.23 14.05
CA LEU A 117 -5.35 3.49 14.88
C LEU A 117 -6.49 2.48 14.61
N ALA A 118 -6.69 2.09 13.36
CA ALA A 118 -7.66 1.06 12.98
C ALA A 118 -7.32 -0.31 13.60
N VAL A 119 -6.05 -0.73 13.56
CA VAL A 119 -5.58 -1.95 14.22
C VAL A 119 -5.79 -1.89 15.72
N MET A 120 -5.50 -0.76 16.37
CA MET A 120 -5.73 -0.56 17.80
C MET A 120 -7.21 -0.66 18.15
N LEU A 121 -8.07 0.02 17.40
CA LEU A 121 -9.53 0.02 17.59
C LEU A 121 -10.12 -1.38 17.38
N PHE A 122 -9.70 -2.07 16.31
CA PHE A 122 -10.10 -3.43 16.02
C PHE A 122 -9.72 -4.38 17.17
N SER A 123 -8.46 -4.35 17.59
CA SER A 123 -7.94 -5.20 18.66
C SER A 123 -8.70 -4.98 19.96
N TRP A 124 -8.94 -3.72 20.33
CA TRP A 124 -9.71 -3.34 21.50
C TRP A 124 -11.14 -3.90 21.44
N ARG A 125 -11.84 -3.74 20.31
CA ARG A 125 -13.22 -4.22 20.14
C ARG A 125 -13.36 -5.74 20.20
N LYS A 126 -12.35 -6.45 19.67
CA LYS A 126 -12.35 -7.93 19.64
C LYS A 126 -11.72 -8.56 20.89
N GLY A 127 -11.19 -7.75 21.82
CA GLY A 127 -10.48 -8.22 23.00
C GLY A 127 -9.24 -9.04 22.64
N LEU A 128 -8.50 -8.58 21.61
CA LEU A 128 -7.26 -9.18 21.09
C LEU A 128 -6.05 -8.37 21.58
N ASN A 129 -4.89 -9.02 21.61
CA ASN A 129 -3.64 -8.33 21.91
C ASN A 129 -3.21 -7.47 20.73
N THR A 130 -3.17 -6.15 20.91
CA THR A 130 -2.87 -5.17 19.85
C THR A 130 -1.49 -5.40 19.23
N LEU A 131 -0.48 -5.72 20.04
CA LEU A 131 0.88 -5.96 19.53
C LEU A 131 0.93 -7.21 18.65
N ALA A 132 0.24 -8.28 19.04
CA ALA A 132 0.16 -9.50 18.24
C ALA A 132 -0.54 -9.26 16.88
N ILE A 133 -1.54 -8.37 16.84
CA ILE A 133 -2.17 -7.98 15.57
C ILE A 133 -1.23 -7.08 14.74
N PHE A 134 -0.46 -6.19 15.37
CA PHE A 134 0.60 -5.46 14.66
C PHE A 134 1.67 -6.39 14.09
N ASP A 135 2.09 -7.42 14.82
CA ASP A 135 3.05 -8.42 14.34
C ASP A 135 2.49 -9.15 13.11
N LEU A 136 1.22 -9.57 13.17
CA LEU A 136 0.53 -10.16 12.01
C LEU A 136 0.55 -9.23 10.80
N CYS A 137 0.16 -7.95 10.98
CA CYS A 137 0.16 -6.96 9.92
C CYS A 137 1.58 -6.74 9.37
N SER A 138 2.59 -6.59 10.25
CA SER A 138 3.98 -6.35 9.87
C SER A 138 4.58 -7.50 9.07
N THR A 139 4.11 -8.72 9.30
CA THR A 139 4.53 -9.91 8.53
C THR A 139 3.93 -9.94 7.12
N VAL A 140 2.73 -9.36 6.95
CA VAL A 140 1.97 -9.39 5.69
C VAL A 140 2.25 -8.17 4.80
N VAL A 141 2.42 -6.99 5.39
CA VAL A 141 2.64 -5.72 4.66
C VAL A 141 3.77 -5.78 3.63
N PRO A 142 4.92 -6.46 3.86
CA PRO A 142 5.99 -6.56 2.86
C PRO A 142 5.55 -7.19 1.53
N ILE A 143 4.56 -8.08 1.55
CA ILE A 143 3.99 -8.67 0.33
C ILE A 143 3.35 -7.58 -0.53
N GLY A 144 2.51 -6.74 0.06
CA GLY A 144 1.88 -5.62 -0.64
C GLY A 144 2.91 -4.59 -1.15
N LEU A 145 3.93 -4.30 -0.33
CA LEU A 145 5.02 -3.40 -0.72
C LEU A 145 5.82 -3.94 -1.91
N LEU A 146 6.10 -5.24 -1.94
CA LEU A 146 6.78 -5.89 -3.08
C LEU A 146 5.98 -5.70 -4.37
N PHE A 147 4.68 -6.02 -4.34
CA PHE A 147 3.82 -5.85 -5.52
C PHE A 147 3.70 -4.39 -5.94
N GLY A 148 3.58 -3.47 -4.99
CA GLY A 148 3.59 -2.03 -5.26
C GLY A 148 4.89 -1.57 -5.93
N ARG A 149 6.05 -2.06 -5.48
CA ARG A 149 7.35 -1.73 -6.11
C ARG A 149 7.50 -2.33 -7.50
N ILE A 150 7.00 -3.53 -7.73
CA ILE A 150 6.96 -4.12 -9.08
C ILE A 150 6.09 -3.25 -9.99
N ALA A 151 4.93 -2.79 -9.51
CA ALA A 151 4.07 -1.90 -10.28
C ALA A 151 4.71 -0.55 -10.58
N ASN A 152 5.42 0.06 -9.61
CA ASN A 152 6.17 1.29 -9.84
C ASN A 152 7.26 1.09 -10.90
N PHE A 153 7.98 -0.04 -10.86
CA PHE A 153 8.99 -0.36 -11.86
C PHE A 153 8.35 -0.49 -13.25
N ILE A 154 7.24 -1.22 -13.40
CA ILE A 154 6.52 -1.37 -14.67
C ILE A 154 6.07 -0.02 -15.23
N ASN A 155 5.60 0.89 -14.36
CA ASN A 155 5.18 2.22 -14.76
C ASN A 155 6.35 3.19 -15.01
N GLY A 156 7.59 2.81 -14.70
CA GLY A 156 8.76 3.68 -14.81
C GLY A 156 8.79 4.83 -13.81
N GLU A 157 8.14 4.67 -12.64
CA GLU A 157 8.02 5.70 -11.62
C GLU A 157 8.77 5.35 -10.33
N LEU A 158 9.10 6.36 -9.50
CA LEU A 158 9.78 6.22 -8.21
C LEU A 158 11.12 5.44 -8.32
N TRP A 159 11.89 5.74 -9.36
CA TRP A 159 13.15 5.07 -9.74
C TRP A 159 14.28 5.22 -8.72
N GLY A 160 14.17 6.12 -7.77
CA GLY A 160 15.16 6.32 -6.72
C GLY A 160 16.13 7.46 -7.03
N ARG A 161 17.43 7.27 -6.77
CA ARG A 161 18.51 8.25 -6.98
C ARG A 161 19.41 7.85 -8.13
N GLU A 162 20.11 8.82 -8.69
CA GLU A 162 21.18 8.59 -9.66
C GLU A 162 22.27 7.66 -9.10
N THR A 163 22.81 6.82 -9.98
CA THR A 163 23.86 5.86 -9.63
C THR A 163 24.73 5.58 -10.85
N ASP A 164 25.98 5.25 -10.61
CA ASP A 164 26.97 4.84 -11.61
C ASP A 164 27.31 3.35 -11.57
N VAL A 165 26.58 2.56 -10.77
CA VAL A 165 26.79 1.13 -10.68
C VAL A 165 26.45 0.40 -11.99
N ALA A 166 27.14 -0.69 -12.29
CA ALA A 166 27.01 -1.43 -13.53
C ALA A 166 25.61 -2.04 -13.77
N TRP A 167 24.85 -2.26 -12.71
CA TRP A 167 23.45 -2.75 -12.77
C TRP A 167 22.40 -1.65 -12.63
N GLY A 168 22.80 -0.38 -12.80
CA GLY A 168 21.86 0.75 -12.85
C GLY A 168 20.92 0.62 -14.03
N VAL A 169 19.64 0.95 -13.84
CA VAL A 169 18.63 0.97 -14.91
C VAL A 169 18.44 2.40 -15.41
N VAL A 170 18.42 2.57 -16.72
CA VAL A 170 18.18 3.87 -17.36
C VAL A 170 16.68 4.03 -17.58
N PHE A 171 16.02 4.81 -16.73
CA PHE A 171 14.60 5.13 -16.90
C PHE A 171 14.41 6.25 -17.93
N PRO A 172 13.52 6.10 -18.92
CA PRO A 172 13.34 7.06 -20.01
C PRO A 172 12.89 8.45 -19.55
N GLU A 173 12.13 8.52 -18.46
CA GLU A 173 11.57 9.76 -17.91
C GLU A 173 12.35 10.33 -16.72
N ALA A 174 13.43 9.66 -16.30
CA ALA A 174 14.36 10.22 -15.35
C ALA A 174 15.16 11.29 -16.09
N GLY A 175 14.69 12.53 -16.05
CA GLY A 175 15.40 13.67 -16.61
C GLY A 175 16.78 13.86 -15.96
N PRO A 176 17.65 14.70 -16.58
CA PRO A 176 18.94 15.06 -16.01
C PRO A 176 18.75 15.86 -14.71
#